data_5a8aa81719e032082fe146b16ed3b9c6
#
_entry.id   5a8aa81719e032082fe146b16ed3b9c6
#
_cell.length_a   1.000
_cell.length_b   1.000
_cell.length_c   1.000
_cell.angle_alpha   90.00
_cell.angle_beta   90.00
_cell.angle_gamma   90.00
#
_symmetry.space_group_name_H-M   'P 1'
#
loop_
_entity.id
_entity.type
_entity.pdbx_description
1 polymer ?
#
loop_
_entity_poly.entity_id
_entity_poly.type
_entity_poly.pdbx_seq_one_letter_code
_entity_poly.pdbx_strand_id
1 'polypeptide(L)'
;MTDEEKFIYDNRDSINRPTRIIDNHELPIKVENNKIESDLISAIIIDELQRRDFSDSMQDIEAKFIKYYEGGLEDVERWLLKNTFKEIENISLGSSQMKPNVVFDLVHNDYIEKPDNWSMDKLDISIKWLLDPRMSAKLVAARVEQTVEHWAEGGVDISNRPEIIGTLYSLGLTGEGGVHGSPKSTKRGERIGNELKNLAKKILACP
;
A
#
# COMPACT_ATOMS: atom_id res chain seq x y z
N MET A 1 -10.65 25.97 5.21
CA MET A 1 -10.02 24.65 5.15
C MET A 1 -11.07 23.63 5.55
N THR A 2 -11.41 22.71 4.65
CA THR A 2 -12.37 21.63 4.91
C THR A 2 -11.73 20.61 5.88
N ASP A 3 -12.53 19.74 6.50
CA ASP A 3 -12.01 18.68 7.37
C ASP A 3 -11.03 17.75 6.62
N GLU A 4 -11.28 17.52 5.33
CA GLU A 4 -10.41 16.75 4.45
C GLU A 4 -9.07 17.46 4.20
N GLU A 5 -9.10 18.75 3.89
CA GLU A 5 -7.88 19.57 3.73
C GLU A 5 -7.07 19.62 5.01
N LYS A 6 -7.73 19.72 6.17
CA LYS A 6 -7.07 19.68 7.48
C LYS A 6 -6.42 18.32 7.74
N PHE A 7 -7.15 17.22 7.51
CA PHE A 7 -6.61 15.86 7.66
C PHE A 7 -5.34 15.67 6.82
N ILE A 8 -5.35 16.11 5.57
CA ILE A 8 -4.22 15.99 4.66
C ILE A 8 -3.05 16.86 5.12
N TYR A 9 -3.33 18.08 5.57
CA TYR A 9 -2.31 18.97 6.10
C TYR A 9 -1.62 18.36 7.34
N ASP A 10 -2.39 17.76 8.25
CA ASP A 10 -1.90 17.11 9.46
C ASP A 10 -1.08 15.83 9.14
N ASN A 11 -1.37 15.16 8.03
CA ASN A 11 -0.69 13.93 7.58
C ASN A 11 0.28 14.14 6.41
N ARG A 12 0.54 15.38 5.99
CA ARG A 12 1.35 15.70 4.80
C ARG A 12 2.73 15.05 4.79
N ASP A 13 3.40 14.95 5.93
CA ASP A 13 4.74 14.37 6.02
C ASP A 13 4.73 12.85 5.79
N SER A 14 3.64 12.17 6.17
CA SER A 14 3.44 10.74 5.91
C SER A 14 3.07 10.46 4.45
N ILE A 15 2.54 11.45 3.73
CA ILE A 15 2.08 11.33 2.34
C ILE A 15 3.16 11.81 1.37
N ASN A 16 3.71 13.03 1.59
CA ASN A 16 4.60 13.69 0.64
C ASN A 16 6.02 13.11 0.59
N ARG A 17 6.64 12.83 1.74
CA ARG A 17 8.01 12.33 1.77
C ARG A 17 8.17 11.00 1.07
N PRO A 18 7.33 9.99 1.35
CA PRO A 18 7.43 8.71 0.68
C PRO A 18 7.21 8.79 -0.83
N THR A 19 6.22 9.58 -1.28
CA THR A 19 5.86 9.65 -2.69
C THR A 19 6.85 10.46 -3.53
N ARG A 20 7.49 11.50 -2.98
CA ARG A 20 8.59 12.21 -3.65
C ARG A 20 9.83 11.34 -3.89
N ILE A 21 10.06 10.32 -3.06
CA ILE A 21 11.13 9.34 -3.28
C ILE A 21 10.84 8.52 -4.54
N ILE A 22 9.58 8.26 -4.86
CA ILE A 22 9.18 7.55 -6.07
C ILE A 22 9.53 8.35 -7.32
N ASP A 23 9.28 9.67 -7.32
CA ASP A 23 9.62 10.55 -8.46
C ASP A 23 11.15 10.66 -8.71
N ASN A 24 11.98 10.49 -7.68
CA ASN A 24 13.44 10.61 -7.77
C ASN A 24 14.17 9.33 -8.18
N HIS A 25 13.50 8.33 -8.71
CA HIS A 25 14.08 7.06 -9.19
C HIS A 25 14.91 6.26 -8.16
N GLU A 26 14.75 6.51 -6.86
CA GLU A 26 15.42 5.74 -5.79
C GLU A 26 14.75 4.39 -5.51
N LEU A 27 13.86 3.95 -6.42
CA LEU A 27 13.16 2.68 -6.29
C LEU A 27 13.92 1.57 -6.98
N PRO A 28 14.21 0.45 -6.31
CA PRO A 28 14.54 -0.78 -6.98
C PRO A 28 13.25 -1.49 -7.47
N ILE A 29 12.39 -0.77 -8.17
CA ILE A 29 11.26 -1.36 -8.87
C ILE A 29 11.75 -1.62 -10.29
N LYS A 30 11.69 -2.86 -10.76
CA LYS A 30 11.98 -3.23 -12.15
C LYS A 30 10.83 -2.75 -13.06
N VAL A 31 10.70 -1.45 -13.24
CA VAL A 31 9.70 -0.90 -14.17
C VAL A 31 10.42 -0.45 -15.42
N GLU A 32 10.44 -1.28 -16.44
CA GLU A 32 11.01 -0.88 -17.73
C GLU A 32 10.08 0.04 -18.54
N ASN A 33 8.77 0.11 -18.29
CA ASN A 33 7.85 0.84 -19.17
C ASN A 33 6.57 1.46 -18.57
N ASN A 34 6.21 1.24 -17.30
CA ASN A 34 5.00 1.83 -16.75
C ASN A 34 5.34 2.90 -15.71
N LYS A 35 5.22 4.17 -16.10
CA LYS A 35 5.39 5.30 -15.19
C LYS A 35 4.18 5.37 -14.26
N ILE A 36 4.30 4.76 -13.08
CA ILE A 36 3.29 4.90 -12.04
C ILE A 36 3.37 6.31 -11.50
N GLU A 37 2.27 7.05 -11.62
CA GLU A 37 2.21 8.43 -11.17
C GLU A 37 2.20 8.51 -9.65
N SER A 38 3.09 9.32 -9.07
CA SER A 38 3.20 9.52 -7.62
C SER A 38 1.93 10.08 -6.99
N ASP A 39 1.13 10.83 -7.74
CA ASP A 39 -0.15 11.34 -7.28
C ASP A 39 -1.19 10.22 -7.09
N LEU A 40 -1.17 9.16 -7.91
CA LEU A 40 -2.02 7.99 -7.70
C LEU A 40 -1.61 7.21 -6.44
N ILE A 41 -0.31 7.02 -6.22
CA ILE A 41 0.19 6.35 -5.01
C ILE A 41 -0.20 7.14 -3.76
N SER A 42 -0.03 8.46 -3.80
CA SER A 42 -0.46 9.36 -2.72
C SER A 42 -1.96 9.29 -2.48
N ALA A 43 -2.77 9.24 -3.54
CA ALA A 43 -4.23 9.12 -3.45
C ALA A 43 -4.66 7.83 -2.74
N ILE A 44 -4.01 6.72 -3.07
CA ILE A 44 -4.26 5.42 -2.41
C ILE A 44 -3.91 5.52 -0.92
N ILE A 45 -2.74 6.07 -0.57
CA ILE A 45 -2.31 6.23 0.82
C ILE A 45 -3.27 7.15 1.58
N ILE A 46 -3.73 8.25 0.99
CA ILE A 46 -4.71 9.16 1.58
C ILE A 46 -6.02 8.41 1.88
N ASP A 47 -6.54 7.65 0.90
CA ASP A 47 -7.77 6.89 1.08
C ASP A 47 -7.65 5.85 2.21
N GLU A 48 -6.55 5.12 2.26
CA GLU A 48 -6.30 4.15 3.33
C GLU A 48 -6.18 4.82 4.70
N LEU A 49 -5.46 5.93 4.82
CA LEU A 49 -5.34 6.68 6.07
C LEU A 49 -6.67 7.24 6.56
N GLN A 50 -7.53 7.75 5.65
CA GLN A 50 -8.85 8.28 5.99
C GLN A 50 -9.84 7.20 6.45
N ARG A 51 -9.63 5.96 6.03
CA ARG A 51 -10.49 4.82 6.35
C ARG A 51 -10.08 4.07 7.60
N ARG A 52 -8.91 4.42 8.17
CA ARG A 52 -8.43 3.80 9.40
C ARG A 52 -9.42 4.08 10.53
N ASP A 53 -9.93 3.03 11.12
CA ASP A 53 -10.71 3.10 12.35
C ASP A 53 -9.82 2.96 13.60
N PHE A 54 -10.44 2.97 14.77
CA PHE A 54 -9.73 2.79 16.02
C PHE A 54 -9.05 1.41 16.11
N SER A 55 -9.65 0.37 15.53
CA SER A 55 -9.12 -0.99 15.48
C SER A 55 -7.83 -1.05 14.67
N ASP A 56 -7.79 -0.40 13.49
CA ASP A 56 -6.58 -0.32 12.65
C ASP A 56 -5.46 0.46 13.35
N SER A 57 -5.81 1.53 14.07
CA SER A 57 -4.85 2.30 14.86
C SER A 57 -4.26 1.49 16.02
N MET A 58 -5.06 0.64 16.66
CA MET A 58 -4.58 -0.29 17.69
C MET A 58 -3.66 -1.35 17.10
N GLN A 59 -3.99 -1.93 15.93
CA GLN A 59 -3.13 -2.89 15.24
C GLN A 59 -1.75 -2.30 14.92
N ASP A 60 -1.70 -1.02 14.51
CA ASP A 60 -0.43 -0.33 14.28
C ASP A 60 0.36 -0.06 15.57
N ILE A 61 -0.33 0.24 16.68
CA ILE A 61 0.29 0.40 17.99
C ILE A 61 0.87 -0.93 18.44
N GLU A 62 0.13 -2.00 18.27
CA GLU A 62 0.56 -3.36 18.58
C GLU A 62 1.74 -3.77 17.72
N ALA A 63 1.69 -3.52 16.42
CA ALA A 63 2.81 -3.76 15.51
C ALA A 63 4.04 -2.88 15.82
N LYS A 64 3.85 -1.64 16.30
CA LYS A 64 4.95 -0.81 16.83
C LYS A 64 5.50 -1.35 18.15
N PHE A 65 4.66 -1.93 18.99
CA PHE A 65 5.09 -2.63 20.20
C PHE A 65 6.00 -3.80 19.88
N ILE A 66 5.72 -4.56 18.79
CA ILE A 66 6.57 -5.63 18.29
C ILE A 66 8.00 -5.15 18.03
N LYS A 67 8.15 -3.94 17.48
CA LYS A 67 9.46 -3.33 17.18
C LYS A 67 10.28 -3.03 18.45
N TYR A 68 9.65 -2.85 19.59
CA TYR A 68 10.30 -2.44 20.85
C TYR A 68 10.28 -3.52 21.93
N TYR A 69 9.63 -4.66 21.70
CA TYR A 69 9.53 -5.72 22.70
C TYR A 69 10.68 -6.72 22.55
N GLU A 70 11.45 -6.90 23.64
CA GLU A 70 12.60 -7.82 23.67
C GLU A 70 12.20 -9.32 23.57
N GLY A 71 10.90 -9.64 23.68
CA GLY A 71 10.36 -11.00 23.65
C GLY A 71 10.19 -11.64 22.27
N GLY A 72 10.36 -10.85 21.18
CA GLY A 72 10.27 -11.34 19.79
C GLY A 72 8.85 -11.48 19.24
N LEU A 73 8.78 -11.82 17.94
CA LEU A 73 7.53 -11.95 17.17
C LEU A 73 6.60 -13.04 17.70
N GLU A 74 7.12 -14.13 18.27
CA GLU A 74 6.30 -15.26 18.75
C GLU A 74 5.34 -14.87 19.85
N ASP A 75 5.72 -13.99 20.78
CA ASP A 75 4.86 -13.56 21.87
C ASP A 75 3.76 -12.63 21.38
N VAL A 76 4.05 -11.83 20.37
CA VAL A 76 3.06 -10.93 19.76
C VAL A 76 2.10 -11.71 18.88
N GLU A 77 2.61 -12.64 18.06
CA GLU A 77 1.77 -13.51 17.27
C GLU A 77 0.81 -14.31 18.15
N ARG A 78 1.32 -14.84 19.27
CA ARG A 78 0.51 -15.54 20.28
C ARG A 78 -0.52 -14.62 20.94
N TRP A 79 -0.16 -13.38 21.18
CA TRP A 79 -1.09 -12.39 21.75
C TRP A 79 -2.17 -11.98 20.71
N LEU A 80 -1.80 -11.75 19.45
CA LEU A 80 -2.73 -11.43 18.35
C LEU A 80 -3.70 -12.59 18.10
N LEU A 81 -3.22 -13.81 18.00
CA LEU A 81 -4.05 -15.01 17.85
C LEU A 81 -5.04 -15.15 18.99
N LYS A 82 -4.61 -14.85 20.21
CA LYS A 82 -5.46 -14.92 21.40
C LYS A 82 -6.57 -13.85 21.43
N ASN A 83 -6.28 -12.63 20.93
CA ASN A 83 -7.18 -11.48 21.08
C ASN A 83 -7.95 -11.12 19.80
N THR A 84 -7.45 -11.46 18.62
CA THR A 84 -8.06 -11.10 17.34
C THR A 84 -8.51 -12.30 16.50
N PHE A 85 -8.09 -13.50 16.84
CA PHE A 85 -8.29 -14.74 16.05
C PHE A 85 -7.79 -14.65 14.61
N LYS A 86 -6.84 -13.76 14.34
CA LYS A 86 -6.22 -13.57 13.02
C LYS A 86 -4.72 -13.84 13.09
N GLU A 87 -4.22 -14.51 12.08
CA GLU A 87 -2.78 -14.61 11.84
C GLU A 87 -2.22 -13.23 11.46
N ILE A 88 -1.07 -12.85 12.00
CA ILE A 88 -0.45 -11.56 11.76
C ILE A 88 -0.21 -11.29 10.28
N GLU A 89 0.06 -12.33 9.49
CA GLU A 89 0.25 -12.26 8.04
C GLU A 89 -0.99 -11.73 7.29
N ASN A 90 -2.16 -11.79 7.91
CA ASN A 90 -3.44 -11.39 7.35
C ASN A 90 -3.98 -10.07 7.92
N ILE A 91 -3.20 -9.40 8.76
CA ILE A 91 -3.57 -8.09 9.34
C ILE A 91 -3.01 -6.98 8.45
N SER A 92 -3.86 -5.99 8.14
CA SER A 92 -3.45 -4.81 7.38
C SER A 92 -2.66 -3.85 8.26
N LEU A 93 -1.49 -3.40 7.81
CA LEU A 93 -0.56 -2.59 8.60
C LEU A 93 -0.10 -1.33 7.84
N GLY A 94 0.32 -0.36 8.61
CA GLY A 94 0.98 0.83 8.10
C GLY A 94 0.07 1.78 7.30
N SER A 95 0.65 2.77 6.66
CA SER A 95 -0.08 3.77 5.87
C SER A 95 -0.70 3.20 4.59
N SER A 96 -0.18 2.10 4.08
CA SER A 96 -0.71 1.39 2.91
C SER A 96 -1.87 0.45 3.23
N GLN A 97 -2.13 0.15 4.50
CA GLN A 97 -3.08 -0.89 4.94
C GLN A 97 -2.89 -2.22 4.18
N MET A 98 -1.65 -2.54 3.89
CA MET A 98 -1.27 -3.78 3.20
C MET A 98 -0.96 -4.88 4.21
N LYS A 99 -1.21 -6.12 3.81
CA LYS A 99 -0.94 -7.30 4.64
C LYS A 99 0.48 -7.83 4.38
N PRO A 100 1.18 -8.39 5.39
CA PRO A 100 2.48 -9.03 5.17
C PRO A 100 2.50 -10.10 4.08
N ASN A 101 1.44 -10.89 3.92
CA ASN A 101 1.37 -11.89 2.84
C ASN A 101 1.39 -11.28 1.44
N VAL A 102 0.87 -10.05 1.26
CA VAL A 102 0.99 -9.31 -0.02
C VAL A 102 2.43 -8.89 -0.26
N VAL A 103 3.17 -8.50 0.80
CA VAL A 103 4.61 -8.21 0.70
C VAL A 103 5.40 -9.46 0.30
N PHE A 104 5.03 -10.63 0.83
CA PHE A 104 5.65 -11.91 0.42
C PHE A 104 5.45 -12.16 -1.09
N ASP A 105 4.24 -11.91 -1.58
CA ASP A 105 3.91 -12.05 -3.00
C ASP A 105 4.71 -11.09 -3.88
N LEU A 106 4.83 -9.81 -3.47
CA LEU A 106 5.62 -8.81 -4.20
C LEU A 106 7.11 -9.17 -4.28
N VAL A 107 7.71 -9.69 -3.21
CA VAL A 107 9.11 -10.14 -3.20
C VAL A 107 9.27 -11.44 -3.99
N HIS A 108 8.31 -12.37 -3.90
CA HIS A 108 8.37 -13.64 -4.62
C HIS A 108 8.31 -13.45 -6.15
N ASN A 109 7.54 -12.47 -6.59
CA ASN A 109 7.38 -12.14 -8.01
C ASN A 109 8.34 -11.04 -8.49
N ASP A 110 9.39 -10.74 -7.73
CA ASP A 110 10.46 -9.80 -8.07
C ASP A 110 10.01 -8.32 -8.28
N TYR A 111 8.84 -7.91 -7.76
CA TYR A 111 8.42 -6.50 -7.73
C TYR A 111 9.18 -5.67 -6.69
N ILE A 112 9.71 -6.31 -5.69
CA ILE A 112 10.57 -5.73 -4.65
C ILE A 112 11.83 -6.60 -4.54
N GLU A 113 12.98 -5.94 -4.44
CA GLU A 113 14.25 -6.63 -4.26
C GLU A 113 14.24 -7.46 -2.96
N LYS A 114 14.66 -8.72 -3.11
CA LYS A 114 14.70 -9.66 -2.00
C LYS A 114 15.92 -9.41 -1.12
N PRO A 115 15.76 -9.10 0.18
CA PRO A 115 16.89 -8.99 1.10
C PRO A 115 17.58 -10.32 1.35
N ASP A 116 18.88 -10.29 1.69
CA ASP A 116 19.69 -11.49 1.94
C ASP A 116 19.11 -12.40 3.05
N ASN A 117 18.55 -11.79 4.11
CA ASN A 117 17.97 -12.52 5.24
C ASN A 117 16.47 -12.86 5.08
N TRP A 118 15.88 -12.63 3.89
CA TRP A 118 14.45 -12.80 3.64
C TRP A 118 13.89 -14.17 4.04
N SER A 119 14.62 -15.22 3.74
CA SER A 119 14.15 -16.60 3.99
C SER A 119 13.97 -16.94 5.46
N MET A 120 14.67 -16.26 6.36
CA MET A 120 14.59 -16.49 7.82
C MET A 120 13.64 -15.52 8.51
N ASP A 121 13.60 -14.27 8.04
CA ASP A 121 12.95 -13.17 8.76
C ASP A 121 11.88 -12.46 7.94
N LYS A 122 11.30 -13.12 6.91
CA LYS A 122 10.37 -12.48 5.97
C LYS A 122 9.20 -11.75 6.63
N LEU A 123 8.67 -12.29 7.72
CA LEU A 123 7.54 -11.69 8.44
C LEU A 123 7.97 -10.42 9.18
N ASP A 124 9.08 -10.48 9.92
CA ASP A 124 9.63 -9.33 10.64
C ASP A 124 10.02 -8.20 9.68
N ILE A 125 10.69 -8.54 8.57
CA ILE A 125 11.05 -7.58 7.51
C ILE A 125 9.80 -6.94 6.93
N SER A 126 8.77 -7.72 6.59
CA SER A 126 7.53 -7.22 6.01
C SER A 126 6.79 -6.28 6.95
N ILE A 127 6.71 -6.60 8.24
CA ILE A 127 6.11 -5.73 9.24
C ILE A 127 6.89 -4.41 9.35
N LYS A 128 8.23 -4.48 9.43
CA LYS A 128 9.08 -3.28 9.46
C LYS A 128 8.88 -2.40 8.23
N TRP A 129 8.78 -2.99 7.05
CA TRP A 129 8.55 -2.27 5.80
C TRP A 129 7.16 -1.63 5.75
N LEU A 130 6.13 -2.32 6.19
CA LEU A 130 4.77 -1.78 6.24
C LEU A 130 4.63 -0.63 7.22
N LEU A 131 5.36 -0.66 8.33
CA LEU A 131 5.37 0.40 9.34
C LEU A 131 6.30 1.58 9.00
N ASP A 132 7.22 1.42 8.07
CA ASP A 132 8.04 2.51 7.53
C ASP A 132 7.25 3.22 6.41
N PRO A 133 6.91 4.52 6.55
CA PRO A 133 6.12 5.23 5.54
C PRO A 133 6.78 5.25 4.14
N ARG A 134 8.13 5.25 4.07
CA ARG A 134 8.86 5.26 2.80
C ARG A 134 8.74 3.92 2.10
N MET A 135 8.97 2.83 2.84
CA MET A 135 8.80 1.48 2.29
C MET A 135 7.33 1.18 1.99
N SER A 136 6.40 1.65 2.82
CA SER A 136 4.97 1.52 2.58
C SER A 136 4.56 2.13 1.23
N ALA A 137 5.06 3.31 0.87
CA ALA A 137 4.81 3.92 -0.43
C ALA A 137 5.43 3.11 -1.59
N LYS A 138 6.62 2.56 -1.42
CA LYS A 138 7.26 1.65 -2.39
C LYS A 138 6.41 0.39 -2.61
N LEU A 139 5.90 -0.19 -1.53
CA LEU A 139 5.02 -1.36 -1.59
C LEU A 139 3.71 -1.06 -2.33
N VAL A 140 3.12 0.14 -2.11
CA VAL A 140 1.94 0.58 -2.88
C VAL A 140 2.29 0.67 -4.37
N ALA A 141 3.41 1.29 -4.72
CA ALA A 141 3.85 1.39 -6.11
C ALA A 141 4.04 0.00 -6.76
N ALA A 142 4.76 -0.90 -6.09
CA ALA A 142 4.98 -2.25 -6.55
C ALA A 142 3.66 -3.04 -6.72
N ARG A 143 2.70 -2.84 -5.80
CA ARG A 143 1.38 -3.48 -5.92
C ARG A 143 0.57 -2.94 -7.08
N VAL A 144 0.61 -1.64 -7.33
CA VAL A 144 -0.04 -1.01 -8.50
C VAL A 144 0.57 -1.55 -9.79
N GLU A 145 1.89 -1.63 -9.87
CA GLU A 145 2.60 -2.21 -11.02
C GLU A 145 2.19 -3.65 -11.27
N GLN A 146 2.28 -4.50 -10.27
CA GLN A 146 1.83 -5.89 -10.34
C GLN A 146 0.39 -5.98 -10.87
N THR A 147 -0.48 -5.09 -10.42
CA THR A 147 -1.88 -5.08 -10.86
C THR A 147 -2.00 -4.71 -12.33
N VAL A 148 -1.29 -3.68 -12.79
CA VAL A 148 -1.31 -3.24 -14.19
C VAL A 148 -0.74 -4.32 -15.11
N GLU A 149 0.38 -4.92 -14.76
CA GLU A 149 0.99 -6.01 -15.55
C GLU A 149 0.10 -7.24 -15.61
N HIS A 150 -0.46 -7.67 -14.47
CA HIS A 150 -1.35 -8.82 -14.44
C HIS A 150 -2.57 -8.65 -15.36
N TRP A 151 -3.14 -7.44 -15.42
CA TRP A 151 -4.25 -7.14 -16.31
C TRP A 151 -3.82 -7.03 -17.76
N ALA A 152 -2.64 -6.48 -18.04
CA ALA A 152 -2.06 -6.43 -19.39
C ALA A 152 -1.74 -7.82 -19.94
N GLU A 153 -1.22 -8.73 -19.11
CA GLU A 153 -1.03 -10.16 -19.47
C GLU A 153 -2.35 -10.85 -19.83
N GLY A 154 -3.43 -10.47 -19.18
CA GLY A 154 -4.79 -10.90 -19.52
C GLY A 154 -5.41 -10.17 -20.72
N GLY A 155 -4.64 -9.34 -21.42
CA GLY A 155 -5.04 -8.59 -22.64
C GLY A 155 -5.83 -7.32 -22.37
N VAL A 156 -5.82 -6.78 -21.15
CA VAL A 156 -6.59 -5.59 -20.75
C VAL A 156 -5.64 -4.52 -20.21
N ASP A 157 -5.38 -3.47 -20.98
CA ASP A 157 -4.59 -2.33 -20.51
C ASP A 157 -5.42 -1.42 -19.61
N ILE A 158 -5.02 -1.32 -18.34
CA ILE A 158 -5.60 -0.43 -17.33
C ILE A 158 -4.63 0.67 -16.87
N SER A 159 -3.46 0.81 -17.48
CA SER A 159 -2.39 1.74 -17.08
C SER A 159 -2.86 3.20 -16.98
N ASN A 160 -3.79 3.62 -17.84
CA ASN A 160 -4.37 4.96 -17.86
C ASN A 160 -5.76 5.03 -17.21
N ARG A 161 -6.09 4.08 -16.34
CA ARG A 161 -7.39 3.99 -15.69
C ARG A 161 -7.26 4.00 -14.16
N PRO A 162 -6.89 5.15 -13.56
CA PRO A 162 -6.62 5.24 -12.12
C PRO A 162 -7.81 4.82 -11.26
N GLU A 163 -9.06 5.02 -11.73
CA GLU A 163 -10.27 4.57 -11.04
C GLU A 163 -10.40 3.04 -10.97
N ILE A 164 -9.89 2.34 -11.99
CA ILE A 164 -9.84 0.87 -11.98
C ILE A 164 -8.70 0.39 -11.08
N ILE A 165 -7.53 1.00 -11.18
CA ILE A 165 -6.39 0.67 -10.32
C ILE A 165 -6.77 0.86 -8.85
N GLY A 166 -7.39 1.98 -8.48
CA GLY A 166 -7.87 2.23 -7.12
C GLY A 166 -8.93 1.21 -6.66
N THR A 167 -9.79 0.76 -7.59
CA THR A 167 -10.74 -0.33 -7.32
C THR A 167 -10.02 -1.63 -6.99
N LEU A 168 -9.07 -2.04 -7.82
CA LEU A 168 -8.33 -3.28 -7.69
C LEU A 168 -7.39 -3.28 -6.48
N TYR A 169 -6.85 -2.13 -6.10
CA TYR A 169 -6.08 -2.01 -4.87
C TYR A 169 -6.90 -2.45 -3.66
N SER A 170 -8.19 -2.08 -3.61
CA SER A 170 -9.08 -2.41 -2.50
C SER A 170 -9.71 -3.80 -2.58
N LEU A 171 -9.97 -4.33 -3.77
CA LEU A 171 -10.62 -5.63 -3.97
C LEU A 171 -9.63 -6.78 -4.18
N GLY A 172 -8.36 -6.48 -4.46
CA GLY A 172 -7.33 -7.44 -4.81
C GLY A 172 -7.02 -7.46 -6.30
N LEU A 173 -5.96 -8.19 -6.67
CA LEU A 173 -5.31 -8.18 -7.97
C LEU A 173 -6.26 -8.37 -9.17
N THR A 174 -7.24 -9.25 -9.03
CA THR A 174 -8.16 -9.62 -10.10
C THR A 174 -9.56 -8.99 -9.94
N GLY A 175 -9.82 -8.31 -8.81
CA GLY A 175 -11.18 -7.88 -8.46
C GLY A 175 -12.15 -9.04 -8.29
N GLU A 176 -13.47 -8.77 -8.26
CA GLU A 176 -14.51 -9.79 -8.05
C GLU A 176 -14.74 -10.68 -9.26
N GLY A 177 -14.48 -10.18 -10.45
CA GLY A 177 -14.81 -10.87 -11.72
C GLY A 177 -13.63 -11.49 -12.46
N GLY A 178 -12.41 -11.45 -11.91
CA GLY A 178 -11.20 -11.81 -12.63
C GLY A 178 -10.84 -10.78 -13.74
N VAL A 179 -9.81 -11.07 -14.52
CA VAL A 179 -9.43 -10.21 -15.65
C VAL A 179 -10.43 -10.35 -16.79
N HIS A 180 -11.04 -9.24 -17.23
CA HIS A 180 -12.02 -9.22 -18.32
C HIS A 180 -12.02 -7.87 -19.05
N GLY A 181 -12.45 -7.86 -20.33
CA GLY A 181 -12.33 -6.69 -21.23
C GLY A 181 -13.10 -5.43 -20.84
N SER A 182 -13.93 -5.45 -19.80
CA SER A 182 -14.77 -4.31 -19.40
C SER A 182 -14.79 -4.12 -17.89
N PRO A 183 -13.64 -3.87 -17.23
CA PRO A 183 -13.59 -3.65 -15.79
C PRO A 183 -14.37 -2.38 -15.42
N LYS A 184 -15.10 -2.46 -14.30
CA LYS A 184 -15.88 -1.34 -13.76
C LYS A 184 -15.24 -0.84 -12.48
N SER A 185 -15.22 0.48 -12.32
CA SER A 185 -14.82 1.13 -11.08
C SER A 185 -15.89 0.97 -9.99
N THR A 186 -15.42 0.85 -8.76
CA THR A 186 -16.25 1.06 -7.58
C THR A 186 -16.30 2.56 -7.25
N LYS A 187 -17.26 2.98 -6.41
CA LYS A 187 -17.28 4.37 -5.88
C LYS A 187 -15.96 4.74 -5.20
N ARG A 188 -15.32 3.79 -4.51
CA ARG A 188 -14.03 3.98 -3.88
C ARG A 188 -12.93 4.20 -4.91
N GLY A 189 -12.89 3.38 -5.96
CA GLY A 189 -11.93 3.54 -7.05
C GLY A 189 -12.10 4.85 -7.78
N GLU A 190 -13.34 5.29 -8.05
CA GLU A 190 -13.62 6.60 -8.65
C GLU A 190 -13.13 7.76 -7.77
N ARG A 191 -13.33 7.67 -6.45
CA ARG A 191 -12.82 8.65 -5.50
C ARG A 191 -11.29 8.71 -5.52
N ILE A 192 -10.62 7.57 -5.47
CA ILE A 192 -9.15 7.48 -5.54
C ILE A 192 -8.64 8.07 -6.85
N GLY A 193 -9.17 7.60 -7.98
CA GLY A 193 -8.67 7.96 -9.32
C GLY A 193 -8.95 9.40 -9.74
N ASN A 194 -9.97 10.05 -9.19
CA ASN A 194 -10.38 11.39 -9.57
C ASN A 194 -10.13 12.41 -8.45
N GLU A 195 -10.87 12.32 -7.33
CA GLU A 195 -10.84 13.35 -6.29
C GLU A 195 -9.49 13.36 -5.55
N LEU A 196 -9.09 12.22 -4.99
CA LEU A 196 -7.89 12.12 -4.17
C LEU A 196 -6.61 12.26 -5.02
N LYS A 197 -6.60 11.77 -6.27
CA LYS A 197 -5.48 11.95 -7.18
C LYS A 197 -5.25 13.43 -7.49
N ASN A 198 -6.31 14.20 -7.78
CA ASN A 198 -6.20 15.63 -8.00
C ASN A 198 -5.75 16.39 -6.75
N LEU A 199 -6.18 15.96 -5.58
CA LEU A 199 -5.75 16.51 -4.30
C LEU A 199 -4.28 16.21 -4.03
N ALA A 200 -3.85 14.96 -4.20
CA ALA A 200 -2.45 14.54 -4.09
C ALA A 200 -1.53 15.35 -5.01
N LYS A 201 -1.95 15.57 -6.26
CA LYS A 201 -1.21 16.39 -7.22
C LYS A 201 -0.98 17.82 -6.72
N LYS A 202 -1.99 18.45 -6.10
CA LYS A 202 -1.84 19.79 -5.50
C LYS A 202 -0.86 19.77 -4.32
N ILE A 203 -0.90 18.74 -3.48
CA ILE A 203 -0.01 18.60 -2.32
C ILE A 203 1.43 18.39 -2.77
N LEU A 204 1.66 17.53 -3.75
CA LEU A 204 3.00 17.25 -4.30
C LEU A 204 3.60 18.45 -5.03
N ALA A 205 2.78 19.35 -5.56
CA ALA A 205 3.22 20.59 -6.20
C ALA A 205 3.61 21.69 -5.19
N CYS A 206 3.20 21.59 -3.92
CA CYS A 206 3.62 22.55 -2.89
C CYS A 206 5.08 22.28 -2.46
N PRO A 207 5.94 23.30 -2.43
CA PRO A 207 7.36 23.18 -2.07
C PRO A 207 7.57 22.77 -0.60
#